data_532a17273af5f151b8674e0b5eb51166
#
_entry.id   532a17273af5f151b8674e0b5eb51166
#
_cell.length_a   1.000
_cell.length_b   1.000
_cell.length_c   1.000
_cell.angle_alpha   90.00
_cell.angle_beta   90.00
_cell.angle_gamma   90.00
#
_symmetry.space_group_name_H-M   'P 1'
#
loop_
_entity.id
_entity.type
_entity.pdbx_description
1 polymer ?
#
loop_
_entity_poly.entity_id
_entity_poly.type
_entity_poly.pdbx_seq_one_letter_code
_entity_poly.pdbx_strand_id
1 'polypeptide(L)'
;MINKRESIFETNSSSMHSIVVSKENRGYDYNLPLSEDGVLYVKFGEFGWGPDILKTPIDKISYYLTDNSGLTYSDISWEDGVKEIMEKQEVKNLINILKSKVPGFKELRLKPSNECYRFGYVDHESSGLTYGEDVEDLIFNKSKIIIIDNDNSCHFEEYHEPEPWEKGGHPHKDIEELFI
;
A
#
# COMPACT_ATOMS: atom_id res chain seq x y z
N MET A 1 17.26 14.55 2.34
CA MET A 1 17.14 14.70 0.88
C MET A 1 15.99 13.81 0.45
N ILE A 2 14.85 14.39 0.07
CA ILE A 2 13.68 13.62 -0.40
C ILE A 2 13.97 13.27 -1.85
N ASN A 3 14.11 11.98 -2.17
CA ASN A 3 14.15 11.55 -3.55
C ASN A 3 12.71 11.56 -4.08
N LYS A 4 12.34 12.66 -4.71
CA LYS A 4 11.09 12.79 -5.46
C LYS A 4 11.32 12.11 -6.81
N ARG A 5 10.64 10.99 -7.09
CA ARG A 5 10.51 10.53 -8.47
C ARG A 5 9.55 11.47 -9.18
N GLU A 6 10.06 12.23 -10.14
CA GLU A 6 9.21 13.02 -11.02
C GLU A 6 8.56 12.07 -12.03
N SER A 7 7.26 11.86 -11.91
CA SER A 7 6.46 11.24 -12.97
C SER A 7 6.02 12.32 -13.96
N ILE A 8 6.05 11.97 -15.23
CA ILE A 8 5.63 12.83 -16.36
C ILE A 8 4.10 12.91 -16.32
N PHE A 9 3.55 14.11 -16.33
CA PHE A 9 2.11 14.37 -16.35
C PHE A 9 1.52 13.97 -17.71
N GLU A 10 0.58 13.04 -17.70
CA GLU A 10 -0.41 12.90 -18.77
C GLU A 10 -1.82 13.16 -18.21
N THR A 11 -2.56 14.02 -18.92
CA THR A 11 -3.86 14.55 -18.52
C THR A 11 -4.96 13.55 -18.82
N ASN A 12 -5.23 12.63 -17.90
CA ASN A 12 -6.49 11.89 -17.77
C ASN A 12 -6.52 11.23 -16.39
N SER A 13 -7.47 11.59 -15.54
CA SER A 13 -7.88 11.02 -14.24
C SER A 13 -7.08 9.79 -13.77
N SER A 14 -5.80 9.98 -13.48
CA SER A 14 -4.91 8.96 -12.98
C SER A 14 -4.64 9.14 -11.50
N SER A 15 -4.60 8.06 -10.77
CA SER A 15 -4.12 8.09 -9.40
C SER A 15 -2.60 8.06 -9.39
N MET A 16 -1.99 8.83 -8.51
CA MET A 16 -0.55 8.81 -8.28
C MET A 16 -0.24 8.08 -6.98
N HIS A 17 0.48 6.96 -7.08
CA HIS A 17 0.95 6.25 -5.91
C HIS A 17 2.44 6.51 -5.69
N SER A 18 2.84 6.66 -4.44
CA SER A 18 4.23 6.93 -4.11
C SER A 18 4.66 6.24 -2.81
N ILE A 19 5.93 5.81 -2.76
CA ILE A 19 6.55 5.37 -1.52
C ILE A 19 7.31 6.56 -0.94
N VAL A 20 6.90 6.99 0.25
CA VAL A 20 7.54 8.09 0.98
C VAL A 20 8.34 7.53 2.15
N VAL A 21 9.56 8.03 2.31
CA VAL A 21 10.45 7.63 3.42
C VAL A 21 10.65 8.81 4.36
N SER A 22 10.22 8.65 5.61
CA SER A 22 10.50 9.62 6.66
C SER A 22 12.00 9.76 6.90
N LYS A 23 12.45 10.96 7.26
CA LYS A 23 13.84 11.21 7.66
C LYS A 23 14.22 10.52 8.98
N GLU A 24 13.23 10.21 9.80
CA GLU A 24 13.42 9.54 11.08
C GLU A 24 13.46 8.03 10.88
N ASN A 25 14.46 7.38 11.45
CA ASN A 25 14.48 5.92 11.51
C ASN A 25 13.55 5.45 12.64
N ARG A 26 12.32 5.05 12.26
CA ARG A 26 11.27 4.59 13.19
C ARG A 26 11.33 3.09 13.50
N GLY A 27 12.30 2.39 12.91
CA GLY A 27 12.47 0.94 13.06
C GLY A 27 11.38 0.13 12.35
N TYR A 28 11.30 -1.15 12.70
CA TYR A 28 10.39 -2.12 12.08
C TYR A 28 9.25 -2.48 13.01
N ASP A 29 8.07 -2.73 12.44
CA ASP A 29 6.90 -3.22 13.16
C ASP A 29 6.45 -4.55 12.56
N TYR A 30 6.62 -5.64 13.30
CA TYR A 30 6.19 -6.99 12.90
C TYR A 30 4.87 -7.40 13.55
N ASN A 31 4.15 -6.47 14.16
CA ASN A 31 2.88 -6.76 14.80
C ASN A 31 1.76 -6.85 13.76
N LEU A 32 1.22 -8.04 13.58
CA LEU A 32 0.13 -8.32 12.63
C LEU A 32 -1.06 -8.97 13.34
N PRO A 33 -2.29 -8.72 12.87
CA PRO A 33 -3.51 -9.27 13.45
C PRO A 33 -3.66 -10.75 13.09
N LEU A 34 -2.93 -11.62 13.78
CA LEU A 34 -3.08 -13.07 13.62
C LEU A 34 -4.32 -13.59 14.35
N SER A 35 -4.97 -14.60 13.77
CA SER A 35 -5.95 -15.39 14.51
C SER A 35 -5.27 -16.21 15.64
N GLU A 36 -6.07 -16.78 16.55
CA GLU A 36 -5.57 -17.67 17.62
C GLU A 36 -4.77 -18.86 17.07
N ASP A 37 -5.13 -19.32 15.87
CA ASP A 37 -4.42 -20.42 15.19
C ASP A 37 -3.17 -19.96 14.44
N GLY A 38 -2.83 -18.67 14.45
CA GLY A 38 -1.66 -18.11 13.77
C GLY A 38 -1.87 -17.84 12.27
N VAL A 39 -3.11 -17.68 11.83
CA VAL A 39 -3.46 -17.36 10.45
C VAL A 39 -3.53 -15.85 10.26
N LEU A 40 -2.83 -15.35 9.26
CA LEU A 40 -2.98 -13.98 8.77
C LEU A 40 -4.00 -13.94 7.64
N TYR A 41 -5.09 -13.25 7.85
CA TYR A 41 -6.08 -12.98 6.80
C TYR A 41 -5.76 -11.64 6.14
N VAL A 42 -5.50 -11.65 4.85
CA VAL A 42 -5.27 -10.43 4.07
C VAL A 42 -6.33 -10.30 2.99
N LYS A 43 -6.99 -9.16 2.97
CA LYS A 43 -7.97 -8.82 1.95
C LYS A 43 -7.28 -8.04 0.82
N PHE A 44 -7.63 -8.35 -0.41
CA PHE A 44 -7.24 -7.51 -1.55
C PHE A 44 -7.94 -6.14 -1.45
N GLY A 45 -7.21 -5.07 -1.76
CA GLY A 45 -7.73 -3.72 -1.79
C GLY A 45 -8.04 -3.23 -3.20
N GLU A 46 -8.76 -2.13 -3.30
CA GLU A 46 -8.94 -1.38 -4.54
C GLU A 46 -8.36 0.01 -4.34
N PHE A 47 -7.19 0.24 -4.93
CA PHE A 47 -6.36 1.42 -4.72
C PHE A 47 -6.35 2.30 -5.96
N GLY A 48 -6.69 3.60 -5.79
CA GLY A 48 -6.70 4.57 -6.87
C GLY A 48 -8.05 5.30 -7.06
N TRP A 49 -9.11 4.86 -6.36
CA TRP A 49 -10.42 5.53 -6.43
C TRP A 49 -10.51 6.79 -5.57
N GLY A 50 -9.61 6.97 -4.62
CA GLY A 50 -9.55 8.11 -3.72
C GLY A 50 -8.22 8.17 -2.97
N PRO A 51 -7.94 9.27 -2.26
CA PRO A 51 -6.73 9.41 -1.49
C PRO A 51 -6.70 8.43 -0.31
N ASP A 52 -5.57 7.78 -0.11
CA ASP A 52 -5.35 6.89 1.02
C ASP A 52 -3.88 6.93 1.47
N ILE A 53 -3.62 6.56 2.72
CA ILE A 53 -2.28 6.54 3.30
C ILE A 53 -2.08 5.24 4.06
N LEU A 54 -1.27 4.34 3.47
CA LEU A 54 -1.02 3.02 4.00
C LEU A 54 0.21 3.05 4.90
N LYS A 55 0.00 3.03 6.21
CA LYS A 55 1.06 3.11 7.22
C LYS A 55 1.29 1.79 7.94
N THR A 56 0.24 1.01 8.15
CA THR A 56 0.34 -0.23 8.91
C THR A 56 0.91 -1.36 8.06
N PRO A 57 1.60 -2.33 8.67
CA PRO A 57 2.08 -3.50 7.92
C PRO A 57 0.96 -4.23 7.17
N ILE A 58 -0.23 -4.36 7.76
CA ILE A 58 -1.35 -5.07 7.12
C ILE A 58 -1.85 -4.36 5.87
N ASP A 59 -1.95 -3.02 5.90
CA ASP A 59 -2.37 -2.23 4.74
C ASP A 59 -1.33 -2.34 3.61
N LYS A 60 -0.06 -2.24 3.97
CA LYS A 60 1.04 -2.39 2.99
C LYS A 60 1.13 -3.80 2.42
N ILE A 61 0.82 -4.85 3.20
CA ILE A 61 0.71 -6.23 2.69
C ILE A 61 -0.47 -6.34 1.72
N SER A 62 -1.63 -5.74 2.04
CA SER A 62 -2.79 -5.72 1.15
C SER A 62 -2.43 -5.07 -0.19
N TYR A 63 -1.81 -3.90 -0.15
CA TYR A 63 -1.33 -3.20 -1.35
C TYR A 63 -0.33 -4.05 -2.15
N TYR A 64 0.70 -4.57 -1.49
CA TYR A 64 1.74 -5.40 -2.11
C TYR A 64 1.17 -6.62 -2.83
N LEU A 65 0.25 -7.34 -2.18
CA LEU A 65 -0.41 -8.51 -2.77
C LEU A 65 -1.30 -8.13 -3.96
N THR A 66 -2.00 -7.00 -3.87
CA THR A 66 -2.85 -6.50 -4.95
C THR A 66 -2.01 -6.08 -6.15
N ASP A 67 -0.95 -5.31 -5.94
CA ASP A 67 -0.03 -4.84 -6.99
C ASP A 67 0.67 -6.01 -7.72
N ASN A 68 0.97 -7.09 -6.99
CA ASN A 68 1.62 -8.28 -7.55
C ASN A 68 0.62 -9.38 -7.98
N SER A 69 -0.70 -9.19 -7.84
CA SER A 69 -1.70 -10.20 -8.20
C SER A 69 -1.72 -10.49 -9.72
N GLY A 70 -1.72 -9.43 -10.52
CA GLY A 70 -1.84 -9.52 -11.98
C GLY A 70 -3.16 -10.09 -12.48
N LEU A 71 -4.17 -10.24 -11.61
CA LEU A 71 -5.44 -10.91 -11.90
C LEU A 71 -6.66 -9.97 -11.82
N THR A 72 -6.46 -8.66 -11.77
CA THR A 72 -7.55 -7.67 -11.61
C THR A 72 -8.71 -7.88 -12.57
N TYR A 73 -8.40 -8.08 -13.85
CA TYR A 73 -9.42 -8.25 -14.92
C TYR A 73 -9.61 -9.70 -15.35
N SER A 74 -9.16 -10.66 -14.54
CA SER A 74 -9.24 -12.08 -14.89
C SER A 74 -10.61 -12.67 -14.59
N ASP A 75 -11.12 -13.49 -15.49
CA ASP A 75 -12.35 -14.29 -15.30
C ASP A 75 -12.09 -15.62 -14.56
N ILE A 76 -10.86 -15.83 -14.10
CA ILE A 76 -10.43 -17.04 -13.36
C ILE A 76 -11.28 -17.24 -12.08
N SER A 77 -11.52 -18.48 -11.68
CA SER A 77 -12.20 -18.75 -10.40
C SER A 77 -11.38 -18.20 -9.21
N TRP A 78 -12.05 -17.94 -8.09
CA TRP A 78 -11.33 -17.49 -6.88
C TRP A 78 -10.28 -18.51 -6.43
N GLU A 79 -10.64 -19.77 -6.42
CA GLU A 79 -9.78 -20.87 -5.97
C GLU A 79 -8.53 -21.02 -6.85
N ASP A 80 -8.70 -20.96 -8.17
CA ASP A 80 -7.59 -21.07 -9.11
C ASP A 80 -6.71 -19.80 -9.09
N GLY A 81 -7.32 -18.62 -8.99
CA GLY A 81 -6.59 -17.37 -8.87
C GLY A 81 -5.76 -17.29 -7.59
N VAL A 82 -6.31 -17.68 -6.45
CA VAL A 82 -5.55 -17.77 -5.19
C VAL A 82 -4.37 -18.72 -5.34
N LYS A 83 -4.56 -19.87 -5.98
CA LYS A 83 -3.51 -20.84 -6.22
C LYS A 83 -2.39 -20.27 -7.09
N GLU A 84 -2.76 -19.57 -8.17
CA GLU A 84 -1.79 -18.89 -9.04
C GLU A 84 -1.01 -17.81 -8.28
N ILE A 85 -1.68 -16.98 -7.48
CA ILE A 85 -1.04 -15.92 -6.69
C ILE A 85 -0.08 -16.53 -5.66
N MET A 86 -0.47 -17.59 -4.96
CA MET A 86 0.37 -18.24 -3.96
C MET A 86 1.63 -18.90 -4.54
N GLU A 87 1.66 -19.19 -5.84
CA GLU A 87 2.84 -19.71 -6.55
C GLU A 87 3.82 -18.62 -6.99
N LYS A 88 3.43 -17.35 -7.01
CA LYS A 88 4.30 -16.21 -7.39
C LYS A 88 5.48 -16.08 -6.45
N GLN A 89 6.64 -15.71 -7.00
CA GLN A 89 7.87 -15.59 -6.22
C GLN A 89 7.77 -14.46 -5.19
N GLU A 90 7.09 -13.37 -5.53
CA GLU A 90 6.84 -12.22 -4.66
C GLU A 90 6.07 -12.64 -3.41
N VAL A 91 5.04 -13.46 -3.58
CA VAL A 91 4.21 -13.96 -2.47
C VAL A 91 4.98 -14.98 -1.62
N LYS A 92 5.76 -15.86 -2.25
CA LYS A 92 6.65 -16.79 -1.53
C LYS A 92 7.69 -16.05 -0.69
N ASN A 93 8.27 -14.97 -1.22
CA ASN A 93 9.21 -14.11 -0.49
C ASN A 93 8.53 -13.48 0.73
N LEU A 94 7.34 -12.90 0.55
CA LEU A 94 6.56 -12.36 1.66
C LEU A 94 6.29 -13.41 2.74
N ILE A 95 5.83 -14.60 2.35
CA ILE A 95 5.55 -15.71 3.30
C ILE A 95 6.82 -16.11 4.07
N ASN A 96 7.98 -16.14 3.43
CA ASN A 96 9.25 -16.45 4.10
C ASN A 96 9.61 -15.39 5.14
N ILE A 97 9.40 -14.11 4.83
CA ILE A 97 9.61 -13.02 5.78
C ILE A 97 8.63 -13.14 6.95
N LEU A 98 7.33 -13.36 6.69
CA LEU A 98 6.33 -13.55 7.71
C LEU A 98 6.70 -14.70 8.66
N LYS A 99 7.13 -15.86 8.12
CA LYS A 99 7.57 -17.01 8.92
C LYS A 99 8.79 -16.71 9.79
N SER A 100 9.69 -15.87 9.32
CA SER A 100 10.96 -15.58 10.01
C SER A 100 10.84 -14.46 11.03
N LYS A 101 9.93 -13.50 10.82
CA LYS A 101 9.90 -12.23 11.56
C LYS A 101 8.65 -12.03 12.40
N VAL A 102 7.52 -12.65 12.05
CA VAL A 102 6.24 -12.46 12.73
C VAL A 102 6.01 -13.60 13.73
N PRO A 103 6.07 -13.31 15.05
CA PRO A 103 5.85 -14.35 16.05
C PRO A 103 4.47 -14.98 15.95
N GLY A 104 4.42 -16.30 15.90
CA GLY A 104 3.16 -17.06 15.86
C GLY A 104 2.53 -17.19 14.47
N PHE A 105 3.09 -16.58 13.43
CA PHE A 105 2.58 -16.75 12.07
C PHE A 105 2.75 -18.18 11.59
N LYS A 106 1.70 -18.76 11.02
CA LYS A 106 1.69 -20.12 10.45
C LYS A 106 1.24 -20.13 9.01
N GLU A 107 0.21 -19.35 8.66
CA GLU A 107 -0.44 -19.42 7.36
C GLU A 107 -0.91 -18.04 6.89
N LEU A 108 -0.81 -17.77 5.59
CA LEU A 108 -1.43 -16.63 4.92
C LEU A 108 -2.71 -17.11 4.22
N ARG A 109 -3.82 -16.46 4.49
CA ARG A 109 -5.09 -16.67 3.77
C ARG A 109 -5.56 -15.38 3.12
N LEU A 110 -5.77 -15.44 1.81
CA LEU A 110 -6.26 -14.33 1.02
C LEU A 110 -7.78 -14.24 1.11
N LYS A 111 -8.30 -13.02 1.11
CA LYS A 111 -9.73 -12.71 1.03
C LYS A 111 -9.99 -11.82 -0.17
N PRO A 112 -11.11 -12.02 -0.88
CA PRO A 112 -11.46 -11.18 -2.01
C PRO A 112 -11.71 -9.74 -1.55
N SER A 113 -11.54 -8.78 -2.44
CA SER A 113 -12.06 -7.43 -2.26
C SER A 113 -13.59 -7.48 -2.12
N ASN A 114 -14.18 -6.55 -1.37
CA ASN A 114 -15.64 -6.41 -1.26
C ASN A 114 -16.24 -5.56 -2.39
N GLU A 115 -15.40 -5.04 -3.27
CA GLU A 115 -15.76 -4.10 -4.32
C GLU A 115 -15.84 -4.79 -5.69
N CYS A 116 -15.48 -4.08 -6.76
CA CYS A 116 -15.69 -4.57 -8.13
C CYS A 116 -14.72 -5.68 -8.53
N TYR A 117 -13.48 -5.65 -8.01
CA TYR A 117 -12.42 -6.55 -8.46
C TYR A 117 -12.01 -7.52 -7.36
N ARG A 118 -12.42 -8.80 -7.47
CA ARG A 118 -12.16 -9.80 -6.42
C ARG A 118 -10.69 -9.99 -6.03
N PHE A 119 -9.77 -9.82 -6.98
CA PHE A 119 -8.32 -9.88 -6.75
C PHE A 119 -7.71 -8.49 -6.53
N GLY A 120 -8.55 -7.51 -6.23
CA GLY A 120 -8.15 -6.13 -6.01
C GLY A 120 -7.82 -5.39 -7.29
N TYR A 121 -7.51 -4.13 -7.10
CA TYR A 121 -7.16 -3.20 -8.18
C TYR A 121 -6.11 -2.22 -7.68
N VAL A 122 -5.08 -2.03 -8.47
CA VAL A 122 -4.18 -0.87 -8.37
C VAL A 122 -4.29 -0.14 -9.69
N ASP A 123 -4.48 1.17 -9.65
CA ASP A 123 -4.60 1.96 -10.87
C ASP A 123 -3.43 1.68 -11.81
N HIS A 124 -3.74 1.50 -13.10
CA HIS A 124 -2.80 1.04 -14.12
C HIS A 124 -1.55 1.92 -14.25
N GLU A 125 -1.65 3.21 -13.96
CA GLU A 125 -0.52 4.14 -14.01
C GLU A 125 0.40 4.01 -12.80
N SER A 126 -0.09 3.41 -11.73
CA SER A 126 0.65 3.19 -10.49
C SER A 126 0.99 1.71 -10.25
N SER A 127 0.54 0.81 -11.13
CA SER A 127 0.84 -0.62 -11.02
C SER A 127 2.36 -0.87 -11.13
N GLY A 128 2.86 -1.80 -10.32
CA GLY A 128 4.29 -2.14 -10.26
C GLY A 128 5.11 -1.22 -9.36
N LEU A 129 4.47 -0.36 -8.55
CA LEU A 129 5.17 0.49 -7.57
C LEU A 129 6.07 -0.33 -6.62
N THR A 130 5.66 -1.55 -6.31
CA THR A 130 6.38 -2.42 -5.38
C THR A 130 7.45 -3.29 -6.05
N TYR A 131 7.60 -3.23 -7.36
CA TYR A 131 8.59 -4.00 -8.09
C TYR A 131 10.03 -3.57 -7.75
N GLY A 132 10.84 -4.54 -7.34
CA GLY A 132 12.24 -4.31 -6.99
C GLY A 132 12.47 -3.69 -5.61
N GLU A 133 11.41 -3.41 -4.85
CA GLU A 133 11.53 -3.00 -3.45
C GLU A 133 11.95 -4.19 -2.58
N ASP A 134 12.72 -3.89 -1.53
CA ASP A 134 12.93 -4.85 -0.45
C ASP A 134 11.62 -5.05 0.31
N VAL A 135 11.07 -6.25 0.25
CA VAL A 135 9.72 -6.56 0.78
C VAL A 135 9.65 -6.37 2.30
N GLU A 136 10.71 -6.75 3.05
CA GLU A 136 10.76 -6.55 4.48
C GLU A 136 10.78 -5.07 4.82
N ASP A 137 11.63 -4.31 4.14
CA ASP A 137 11.78 -2.88 4.36
C ASP A 137 10.53 -2.10 3.92
N LEU A 138 9.91 -2.45 2.79
CA LEU A 138 8.67 -1.82 2.34
C LEU A 138 7.55 -1.99 3.37
N ILE A 139 7.33 -3.23 3.82
CA ILE A 139 6.14 -3.58 4.61
C ILE A 139 6.32 -3.20 6.08
N PHE A 140 7.44 -3.55 6.68
CA PHE A 140 7.61 -3.50 8.13
C PHE A 140 8.35 -2.25 8.63
N ASN A 141 9.07 -1.54 7.76
CA ASN A 141 9.71 -0.28 8.14
C ASN A 141 8.64 0.80 8.35
N LYS A 142 8.54 1.30 9.58
CA LYS A 142 7.60 2.36 9.96
C LYS A 142 7.92 3.72 9.33
N SER A 143 9.14 3.87 8.83
CA SER A 143 9.56 5.09 8.14
C SER A 143 9.11 5.12 6.68
N LYS A 144 8.69 3.98 6.11
CA LYS A 144 8.11 3.88 4.76
C LYS A 144 6.60 3.86 4.82
N ILE A 145 5.96 4.73 4.07
CA ILE A 145 4.51 4.78 3.89
C ILE A 145 4.19 4.79 2.40
N ILE A 146 3.04 4.22 2.03
CA ILE A 146 2.52 4.32 0.67
C ILE A 146 1.43 5.38 0.69
N ILE A 147 1.56 6.39 -0.14
CA ILE A 147 0.57 7.44 -0.34
C ILE A 147 -0.11 7.19 -1.67
N ILE A 148 -1.42 7.11 -1.64
CA ILE A 148 -2.29 7.03 -2.80
C ILE A 148 -2.97 8.37 -2.92
N ASP A 149 -2.81 9.02 -4.05
CA ASP A 149 -3.46 10.27 -4.36
C ASP A 149 -4.24 10.13 -5.67
N ASN A 150 -5.19 11.02 -5.88
CA ASN A 150 -5.96 11.09 -7.11
C ASN A 150 -5.84 12.51 -7.63
N ASP A 151 -5.43 12.69 -8.89
CA ASP A 151 -5.25 13.98 -9.54
C ASP A 151 -6.55 14.80 -9.66
N ASN A 152 -7.71 14.15 -9.48
CA ASN A 152 -8.99 14.82 -9.34
C ASN A 152 -9.26 15.32 -7.91
N SER A 153 -8.47 14.91 -6.92
CA SER A 153 -8.52 15.48 -5.59
C SER A 153 -7.61 16.71 -5.56
N CYS A 154 -8.18 17.90 -5.48
CA CYS A 154 -7.46 19.18 -5.41
C CYS A 154 -6.55 19.33 -4.17
N HIS A 155 -6.03 18.24 -3.62
CA HIS A 155 -5.42 18.22 -2.29
C HIS A 155 -3.89 18.16 -2.27
N PHE A 156 -3.24 18.14 -3.43
CA PHE A 156 -1.80 18.40 -3.52
C PHE A 156 -1.51 19.64 -4.33
N GLU A 157 -2.16 20.75 -3.99
CA GLU A 157 -1.52 22.04 -4.22
C GLU A 157 -0.19 22.01 -3.47
N GLU A 158 0.89 22.45 -4.14
CA GLU A 158 2.24 22.55 -3.59
C GLU A 158 2.19 22.90 -2.09
N TYR A 159 2.86 22.13 -1.27
CA TYR A 159 3.04 22.42 0.14
C TYR A 159 3.82 23.74 0.26
N HIS A 160 3.10 24.83 0.16
CA HIS A 160 3.54 26.13 0.62
C HIS A 160 3.34 26.15 2.13
N GLU A 161 4.37 26.48 2.88
CA GLU A 161 4.17 26.85 4.27
C GLU A 161 3.02 27.89 4.29
N PRO A 162 1.92 27.61 5.02
CA PRO A 162 0.78 28.52 5.02
C PRO A 162 1.26 29.88 5.49
N GLU A 163 1.08 30.88 4.64
CA GLU A 163 1.38 32.25 4.99
C GLU A 163 0.56 32.65 6.25
N PRO A 164 1.10 33.51 7.12
CA PRO A 164 0.50 33.80 8.44
C PRO A 164 -0.97 34.26 8.44
N TRP A 165 -1.52 34.63 7.28
CA TRP A 165 -2.92 35.07 7.14
C TRP A 165 -3.92 33.99 6.73
N GLU A 166 -3.45 32.80 6.31
CA GLU A 166 -4.32 31.69 5.88
C GLU A 166 -4.90 30.87 7.05
N LYS A 167 -4.67 31.29 8.29
CA LYS A 167 -5.15 30.64 9.51
C LYS A 167 -6.66 30.77 9.73
N GLY A 168 -7.49 30.56 8.71
CA GLY A 168 -8.94 30.77 8.84
C GLY A 168 -9.87 29.88 8.04
N GLY A 169 -9.40 28.94 7.26
CA GLY A 169 -10.29 28.18 6.38
C GLY A 169 -9.92 26.71 6.24
N HIS A 170 -10.80 25.85 6.72
CA HIS A 170 -10.87 24.40 6.64
C HIS A 170 -9.73 23.60 7.29
N PRO A 171 -10.06 22.57 8.09
CA PRO A 171 -9.05 21.70 8.68
C PRO A 171 -8.51 20.76 7.59
N HIS A 172 -7.42 21.16 6.94
CA HIS A 172 -6.55 20.19 6.31
C HIS A 172 -6.07 19.26 7.42
N LYS A 173 -6.23 17.95 7.25
CA LYS A 173 -5.56 16.99 8.12
C LYS A 173 -4.08 17.23 7.93
N ASP A 174 -3.45 17.83 8.92
CA ASP A 174 -2.05 18.22 8.86
C ASP A 174 -1.19 16.99 8.59
N ILE A 175 -0.45 17.04 7.50
CA ILE A 175 0.55 16.01 7.18
C ILE A 175 1.59 15.90 8.31
N GLU A 176 1.77 16.94 9.13
CA GLU A 176 2.63 16.91 10.32
C GLU A 176 2.21 15.85 11.35
N GLU A 177 0.91 15.57 11.51
CA GLU A 177 0.45 14.47 12.37
C GLU A 177 0.81 13.08 11.81
N LEU A 178 1.23 12.99 10.55
CA LEU A 178 1.63 11.75 9.91
C LEU A 178 3.05 11.30 10.31
N PHE A 179 3.85 12.19 10.90
CA PHE A 179 5.27 11.96 11.18
C PHE A 179 5.64 12.07 12.67
N ILE A 180 4.65 12.18 13.57
CA ILE A 180 4.84 12.15 15.02
C ILE A 180 4.59 10.74 15.57
#